data_749ad4a2c435b6454f0b487d519fd639
#
_entry.id   749ad4a2c435b6454f0b487d519fd639
#
_cell.length_a   1.000
_cell.length_b   1.000
_cell.length_c   1.000
_cell.angle_alpha   90.00
_cell.angle_beta   90.00
_cell.angle_gamma   90.00
#
_symmetry.space_group_name_H-M   'P 1'
#
loop_
_entity.id
_entity.type
_entity.pdbx_description
1 polymer ?
#
loop_
_entity_poly.entity_id
_entity_poly.type
_entity_poly.pdbx_seq_one_letter_code
_entity_poly.pdbx_strand_id
1 'polypeptide(L)'
;MLEWDDLKLVLAVGRARSVTQAARQTGLHHSTLFRRMADIESRIGAKLFERQQGDYQPTPSGSAAIETAERLEAEMAVLARTLAGQDIRPSGTVRLTTTDTLLHAVLADDLALFAQAYPEITVQVVTDNRFYDLNRHDADIAIRPSNSPNENLVGRQIAPIRSVVCAAKGMSDPKGGNGPWITCDESLAHIKAAVWRDKHYHDQHVAMRSNSLLNVARLVNAGAGYAVLPMFLADAFDNIAVIGDAIDGLDNDLWMLMHRDLKSVPRVRAFSDFMFPRLKAKAALFAGT
;
A
#
# COMPACT_ATOMS: atom_id res chain seq x y z
N MET A 1 28.55 2.67 -11.18
CA MET A 1 27.48 3.46 -10.51
C MET A 1 26.60 4.06 -11.60
N LEU A 2 25.27 4.09 -11.43
CA LEU A 2 24.35 4.77 -12.35
C LEU A 2 24.38 6.28 -12.12
N GLU A 3 24.36 7.05 -13.21
CA GLU A 3 24.29 8.50 -13.19
C GLU A 3 22.90 8.97 -13.65
N TRP A 4 22.54 10.22 -13.34
CA TRP A 4 21.26 10.78 -13.76
C TRP A 4 21.06 10.77 -15.27
N ASP A 5 22.11 11.05 -16.04
CA ASP A 5 22.05 11.01 -17.49
C ASP A 5 21.85 9.60 -18.06
N ASP A 6 22.31 8.57 -17.36
CA ASP A 6 22.00 7.18 -17.70
C ASP A 6 20.52 6.88 -17.52
N LEU A 7 19.96 7.30 -16.38
CA LEU A 7 18.52 7.09 -16.07
C LEU A 7 17.61 7.81 -17.04
N LYS A 8 17.99 9.01 -17.52
CA LYS A 8 17.23 9.69 -18.59
C LYS A 8 17.17 8.86 -19.87
N LEU A 9 18.27 8.20 -20.24
CA LEU A 9 18.29 7.35 -21.44
C LEU A 9 17.46 6.10 -21.25
N VAL A 10 17.54 5.46 -20.07
CA VAL A 10 16.70 4.31 -19.72
C VAL A 10 15.23 4.69 -19.79
N LEU A 11 14.85 5.84 -19.22
CA LEU A 11 13.48 6.35 -19.25
C LEU A 11 12.98 6.62 -20.67
N ALA A 12 13.81 7.24 -21.51
CA ALA A 12 13.47 7.51 -22.90
C ALA A 12 13.22 6.23 -23.70
N VAL A 13 14.03 5.19 -23.49
CA VAL A 13 13.85 3.87 -24.14
C VAL A 13 12.60 3.17 -23.62
N GLY A 14 12.36 3.21 -22.31
CA GLY A 14 11.18 2.60 -21.67
C GLY A 14 9.86 3.22 -22.18
N ARG A 15 9.79 4.55 -22.28
CA ARG A 15 8.61 5.27 -22.79
C ARG A 15 8.38 5.04 -24.29
N ALA A 16 9.45 5.04 -25.07
CA ALA A 16 9.39 4.87 -26.51
C ALA A 16 9.20 3.41 -26.96
N ARG A 17 9.53 2.43 -26.12
CA ARG A 17 9.63 1.00 -26.45
C ARG A 17 10.44 0.71 -27.71
N SER A 18 11.25 1.68 -28.15
CA SER A 18 12.04 1.64 -29.37
C SER A 18 13.27 2.53 -29.24
N VAL A 19 14.45 1.95 -29.44
CA VAL A 19 15.72 2.69 -29.41
C VAL A 19 15.75 3.78 -30.49
N THR A 20 15.17 3.51 -31.65
CA THR A 20 15.10 4.51 -32.74
C THR A 20 14.24 5.73 -32.35
N GLN A 21 13.10 5.48 -31.73
CA GLN A 21 12.21 6.57 -31.28
C GLN A 21 12.82 7.32 -30.11
N ALA A 22 13.41 6.61 -29.13
CA ALA A 22 14.13 7.21 -28.01
C ALA A 22 15.32 8.08 -28.48
N ALA A 23 16.06 7.64 -29.49
CA ALA A 23 17.16 8.41 -30.08
C ALA A 23 16.68 9.75 -30.65
N ARG A 24 15.53 9.76 -31.35
CA ARG A 24 14.91 11.00 -31.85
C ARG A 24 14.51 11.94 -30.71
N GLN A 25 13.91 11.40 -29.65
CA GLN A 25 13.47 12.20 -28.49
C GLN A 25 14.63 12.78 -27.69
N THR A 26 15.74 12.05 -27.59
CA THR A 26 16.94 12.49 -26.85
C THR A 26 17.93 13.31 -27.68
N GLY A 27 17.67 13.49 -28.98
CA GLY A 27 18.60 14.17 -29.90
C GLY A 27 19.89 13.41 -30.18
N LEU A 28 19.95 12.12 -29.85
CA LEU A 28 21.11 11.27 -30.05
C LEU A 28 21.00 10.47 -31.36
N HIS A 29 22.15 10.13 -31.94
CA HIS A 29 22.17 9.16 -33.04
C HIS A 29 21.84 7.76 -32.50
N HIS A 30 21.11 6.94 -33.26
CA HIS A 30 20.69 5.60 -32.88
C HIS A 30 21.85 4.71 -32.35
N SER A 31 22.98 4.72 -33.08
CA SER A 31 24.18 3.93 -32.69
C SER A 31 24.79 4.42 -31.37
N THR A 32 24.71 5.71 -31.08
CA THR A 32 25.21 6.31 -29.84
C THR A 32 24.33 5.90 -28.67
N LEU A 33 23.00 5.98 -28.82
CA LEU A 33 22.07 5.55 -27.78
C LEU A 33 22.20 4.04 -27.50
N PHE A 34 22.28 3.23 -28.56
CA PHE A 34 22.46 1.79 -28.42
C PHE A 34 23.75 1.44 -27.66
N ARG A 35 24.87 2.08 -28.00
CA ARG A 35 26.15 1.87 -27.30
C ARG A 35 26.07 2.30 -25.84
N ARG A 36 25.49 3.46 -25.54
CA ARG A 36 25.30 3.93 -24.16
C ARG A 36 24.43 2.98 -23.34
N MET A 37 23.36 2.45 -23.90
CA MET A 37 22.53 1.44 -23.22
C MET A 37 23.34 0.18 -22.89
N ALA A 38 24.14 -0.32 -23.84
CA ALA A 38 25.02 -1.48 -23.60
C ALA A 38 26.07 -1.18 -22.51
N ASP A 39 26.64 0.01 -22.50
CA ASP A 39 27.60 0.44 -21.46
C ASP A 39 26.94 0.53 -20.07
N ILE A 40 25.71 1.05 -19.99
CA ILE A 40 24.92 1.10 -18.74
C ILE A 40 24.68 -0.33 -18.22
N GLU A 41 24.14 -1.22 -19.05
CA GLU A 41 23.87 -2.62 -18.70
C GLU A 41 25.15 -3.36 -18.27
N SER A 42 26.28 -3.10 -18.94
CA SER A 42 27.57 -3.68 -18.58
C SER A 42 28.05 -3.18 -17.20
N ARG A 43 27.92 -1.89 -16.90
CA ARG A 43 28.35 -1.30 -15.62
C ARG A 43 27.52 -1.81 -14.43
N ILE A 44 26.22 -2.08 -14.64
CA ILE A 44 25.34 -2.60 -13.59
C ILE A 44 25.30 -4.12 -13.52
N GLY A 45 25.83 -4.82 -14.54
CA GLY A 45 25.85 -6.29 -14.61
C GLY A 45 24.47 -6.92 -14.84
N ALA A 46 23.49 -6.15 -15.35
CA ALA A 46 22.13 -6.62 -15.59
C ALA A 46 21.56 -6.06 -16.89
N LYS A 47 20.74 -6.85 -17.59
CA LYS A 47 19.96 -6.39 -18.74
C LYS A 47 18.79 -5.56 -18.25
N LEU A 48 18.58 -4.38 -18.85
CA LEU A 48 17.45 -3.50 -18.58
C LEU A 48 16.31 -3.70 -19.58
N PHE A 49 16.64 -4.11 -20.80
CA PHE A 49 15.66 -4.34 -21.85
C PHE A 49 15.95 -5.63 -22.60
N GLU A 50 14.86 -6.29 -23.04
CA GLU A 50 14.86 -7.44 -23.91
C GLU A 50 14.08 -7.13 -25.19
N ARG A 51 14.53 -7.68 -26.31
CA ARG A 51 13.85 -7.52 -27.60
C ARG A 51 12.82 -8.62 -27.76
N GLN A 52 11.53 -8.25 -27.72
CA GLN A 52 10.42 -9.18 -27.96
C GLN A 52 9.56 -8.66 -29.12
N GLN A 53 9.36 -9.49 -30.15
CA GLN A 53 8.53 -9.19 -31.32
C GLN A 53 8.85 -7.86 -32.02
N GLY A 54 10.11 -7.38 -31.92
CA GLY A 54 10.53 -6.11 -32.52
C GLY A 54 10.58 -4.92 -31.56
N ASP A 55 9.93 -5.01 -30.42
CA ASP A 55 9.89 -3.96 -29.38
C ASP A 55 10.90 -4.23 -28.26
N TYR A 56 11.31 -3.16 -27.61
CA TYR A 56 12.13 -3.20 -26.38
C TYR A 56 11.22 -3.25 -25.15
N GLN A 57 11.14 -4.44 -24.53
CA GLN A 57 10.40 -4.64 -23.29
C GLN A 57 11.34 -4.53 -22.08
N PRO A 58 10.96 -3.83 -21.02
CA PRO A 58 11.77 -3.74 -19.82
C PRO A 58 11.82 -5.09 -19.09
N THR A 59 13.00 -5.48 -18.62
CA THR A 59 13.18 -6.55 -17.65
C THR A 59 12.69 -6.10 -16.27
N PRO A 60 12.63 -6.98 -15.25
CA PRO A 60 12.37 -6.54 -13.86
C PRO A 60 13.34 -5.43 -13.39
N SER A 61 14.63 -5.55 -13.74
CA SER A 61 15.63 -4.51 -13.46
C SER A 61 15.38 -3.23 -14.26
N GLY A 62 14.95 -3.37 -15.51
CA GLY A 62 14.56 -2.24 -16.35
C GLY A 62 13.35 -1.49 -15.82
N SER A 63 12.33 -2.22 -15.38
CA SER A 63 11.13 -1.63 -14.76
C SER A 63 11.48 -0.84 -13.49
N ALA A 64 12.31 -1.40 -12.60
CA ALA A 64 12.77 -0.71 -11.41
C ALA A 64 13.60 0.56 -11.73
N ALA A 65 14.45 0.50 -12.77
CA ALA A 65 15.22 1.65 -13.22
C ALA A 65 14.33 2.74 -13.84
N ILE A 66 13.32 2.38 -14.65
CA ILE A 66 12.33 3.31 -15.22
C ILE A 66 11.55 4.00 -14.11
N GLU A 67 10.99 3.25 -13.15
CA GLU A 67 10.27 3.81 -12.02
C GLU A 67 11.11 4.79 -11.19
N THR A 68 12.38 4.45 -10.97
CA THR A 68 13.31 5.33 -10.26
C THR A 68 13.61 6.58 -11.05
N ALA A 69 13.80 6.46 -12.38
CA ALA A 69 14.04 7.60 -13.26
C ALA A 69 12.83 8.56 -13.32
N GLU A 70 11.60 8.04 -13.34
CA GLU A 70 10.37 8.85 -13.30
C GLU A 70 10.25 9.65 -12.00
N ARG A 71 10.57 9.04 -10.86
CA ARG A 71 10.60 9.74 -9.57
C ARG A 71 11.63 10.87 -9.57
N LEU A 72 12.85 10.60 -10.02
CA LEU A 72 13.92 11.60 -10.08
C LEU A 72 13.58 12.74 -11.06
N GLU A 73 12.98 12.44 -12.21
CA GLU A 73 12.54 13.47 -13.17
C GLU A 73 11.50 14.42 -12.52
N ALA A 74 10.54 13.87 -11.78
CA ALA A 74 9.54 14.65 -11.06
C ALA A 74 10.17 15.52 -9.97
N GLU A 75 11.13 14.99 -9.18
CA GLU A 75 11.85 15.75 -8.16
C GLU A 75 12.71 16.88 -8.76
N MET A 76 13.39 16.63 -9.88
CA MET A 76 14.15 17.64 -10.59
C MET A 76 13.25 18.77 -11.14
N ALA A 77 12.05 18.43 -11.62
CA ALA A 77 11.08 19.42 -12.05
C ALA A 77 10.57 20.29 -10.87
N VAL A 78 10.36 19.69 -9.69
CA VAL A 78 10.02 20.43 -8.45
C VAL A 78 11.18 21.36 -8.07
N LEU A 79 12.41 20.86 -8.05
CA LEU A 79 13.58 21.66 -7.72
C LEU A 79 13.74 22.85 -8.67
N ALA A 80 13.59 22.63 -9.98
CA ALA A 80 13.66 23.70 -10.97
C ALA A 80 12.63 24.81 -10.72
N ARG A 81 11.38 24.47 -10.39
CA ARG A 81 10.33 25.42 -10.02
C ARG A 81 10.66 26.17 -8.72
N THR A 82 11.19 25.45 -7.71
CA THR A 82 11.63 26.03 -6.44
C THR A 82 12.71 27.09 -6.65
N LEU A 83 13.72 26.76 -7.45
CA LEU A 83 14.83 27.68 -7.77
C LEU A 83 14.37 28.88 -8.61
N ALA A 84 13.32 28.71 -9.39
CA ALA A 84 12.70 29.79 -10.16
C ALA A 84 11.80 30.71 -9.31
N GLY A 85 11.68 30.50 -8.01
CA GLY A 85 10.84 31.31 -7.11
C GLY A 85 9.34 31.21 -7.39
N GLN A 86 8.90 30.16 -8.09
CA GLN A 86 7.48 29.93 -8.37
C GLN A 86 6.79 29.33 -7.14
N ASP A 87 5.52 29.73 -6.93
CA ASP A 87 4.68 29.20 -5.84
C ASP A 87 4.52 27.67 -6.01
N ILE A 88 5.10 26.91 -5.06
CA ILE A 88 5.21 25.47 -5.22
C ILE A 88 3.95 24.83 -4.65
N ARG A 89 2.96 24.65 -5.51
CA ARG A 89 1.87 23.73 -5.17
C ARG A 89 2.43 22.30 -5.18
N PRO A 90 2.20 21.52 -4.09
CA PRO A 90 2.60 20.14 -4.06
C PRO A 90 2.00 19.38 -5.24
N SER A 91 2.84 18.71 -6.04
CA SER A 91 2.41 18.00 -7.25
C SER A 91 3.18 16.70 -7.44
N GLY A 92 2.68 15.82 -8.32
CA GLY A 92 3.29 14.52 -8.64
C GLY A 92 2.54 13.34 -8.01
N THR A 93 3.19 12.18 -7.88
CA THR A 93 2.55 10.96 -7.39
C THR A 93 2.95 10.66 -5.94
N VAL A 94 1.96 10.36 -5.09
CA VAL A 94 2.13 9.76 -3.76
C VAL A 94 1.71 8.31 -3.84
N ARG A 95 2.63 7.39 -3.56
CA ARG A 95 2.35 5.94 -3.48
C ARG A 95 1.97 5.58 -2.05
N LEU A 96 0.70 5.23 -1.87
CA LEU A 96 0.14 4.78 -0.60
C LEU A 96 0.02 3.26 -0.57
N THR A 97 0.63 2.60 0.42
CA THR A 97 0.30 1.20 0.73
C THR A 97 -0.61 1.11 1.95
N THR A 98 -1.62 0.25 1.86
CA THR A 98 -2.58 0.01 2.93
C THR A 98 -3.13 -1.41 2.83
N THR A 99 -4.02 -1.80 3.76
CA THR A 99 -4.80 -3.03 3.66
C THR A 99 -6.13 -2.76 2.93
N ASP A 100 -6.68 -3.79 2.30
CA ASP A 100 -7.99 -3.72 1.66
C ASP A 100 -9.11 -3.33 2.64
N THR A 101 -9.02 -3.79 3.90
CA THR A 101 -9.94 -3.47 4.98
C THR A 101 -9.95 -1.98 5.33
N LEU A 102 -8.77 -1.37 5.47
CA LEU A 102 -8.65 0.05 5.78
C LEU A 102 -9.10 0.91 4.60
N LEU A 103 -8.76 0.51 3.37
CA LEU A 103 -9.22 1.24 2.18
C LEU A 103 -10.74 1.23 2.12
N HIS A 104 -11.37 0.06 2.33
CA HIS A 104 -12.82 -0.11 2.25
C HIS A 104 -13.57 0.66 3.34
N ALA A 105 -13.15 0.54 4.60
CA ALA A 105 -13.95 0.99 5.73
C ALA A 105 -13.58 2.39 6.25
N VAL A 106 -12.39 2.91 5.89
CA VAL A 106 -11.85 4.11 6.58
C VAL A 106 -11.31 5.16 5.63
N LEU A 107 -10.52 4.76 4.60
CA LEU A 107 -9.67 5.70 3.86
C LEU A 107 -10.34 6.29 2.61
N ALA A 108 -11.30 5.58 2.00
CA ALA A 108 -11.82 5.93 0.68
C ALA A 108 -12.37 7.37 0.63
N ASP A 109 -13.18 7.77 1.59
CA ASP A 109 -13.77 9.12 1.64
C ASP A 109 -12.71 10.21 1.85
N ASP A 110 -11.76 9.98 2.75
CA ASP A 110 -10.68 10.96 3.00
C ASP A 110 -9.73 11.08 1.82
N LEU A 111 -9.48 9.99 1.09
CA LEU A 111 -8.71 10.02 -0.16
C LEU A 111 -9.44 10.81 -1.25
N ALA A 112 -10.76 10.68 -1.35
CA ALA A 112 -11.56 11.47 -2.29
C ALA A 112 -11.50 12.96 -1.94
N LEU A 113 -11.58 13.32 -0.66
CA LEU A 113 -11.43 14.70 -0.21
C LEU A 113 -10.01 15.24 -0.44
N PHE A 114 -8.99 14.39 -0.25
CA PHE A 114 -7.60 14.76 -0.55
C PHE A 114 -7.41 15.07 -2.04
N ALA A 115 -7.95 14.24 -2.92
CA ALA A 115 -7.86 14.44 -4.37
C ALA A 115 -8.51 15.76 -4.82
N GLN A 116 -9.60 16.17 -4.17
CA GLN A 116 -10.23 17.47 -4.42
C GLN A 116 -9.38 18.64 -3.91
N ALA A 117 -8.76 18.50 -2.73
CA ALA A 117 -7.93 19.55 -2.13
C ALA A 117 -6.58 19.73 -2.83
N TYR A 118 -6.04 18.67 -3.41
CA TYR A 118 -4.74 18.64 -4.08
C TYR A 118 -4.82 18.01 -5.48
N PRO A 119 -5.46 18.69 -6.45
CA PRO A 119 -5.72 18.11 -7.79
C PRO A 119 -4.44 17.84 -8.60
N GLU A 120 -3.30 18.43 -8.20
CA GLU A 120 -2.01 18.20 -8.85
C GLU A 120 -1.26 17.00 -8.26
N ILE A 121 -1.79 16.35 -7.20
CA ILE A 121 -1.22 15.14 -6.61
C ILE A 121 -2.05 13.93 -7.03
N THR A 122 -1.41 12.98 -7.70
CA THR A 122 -2.01 11.66 -7.97
C THR A 122 -1.69 10.73 -6.81
N VAL A 123 -2.70 10.13 -6.19
CA VAL A 123 -2.49 9.07 -5.18
C VAL A 123 -2.60 7.71 -5.84
N GLN A 124 -1.48 6.98 -5.88
CA GLN A 124 -1.45 5.59 -6.30
C GLN A 124 -1.63 4.69 -5.08
N VAL A 125 -2.78 4.05 -4.96
CA VAL A 125 -3.09 3.16 -3.84
C VAL A 125 -2.74 1.73 -4.21
N VAL A 126 -1.92 1.09 -3.38
CA VAL A 126 -1.58 -0.33 -3.48
C VAL A 126 -2.08 -1.04 -2.23
N THR A 127 -3.00 -1.98 -2.41
CA THR A 127 -3.49 -2.84 -1.32
C THR A 127 -2.75 -4.17 -1.36
N ASP A 128 -2.07 -4.50 -0.27
CA ASP A 128 -1.49 -5.82 -0.03
C ASP A 128 -1.73 -6.19 1.43
N ASN A 129 -2.28 -7.38 1.66
CA ASN A 129 -2.56 -7.89 3.01
C ASN A 129 -1.33 -8.57 3.64
N ARG A 130 -0.27 -8.81 2.86
CA ARG A 130 1.01 -9.32 3.35
C ARG A 130 1.88 -8.20 3.91
N PHE A 131 2.92 -8.57 4.66
CA PHE A 131 3.93 -7.59 5.11
C PHE A 131 4.63 -6.96 3.91
N TYR A 132 4.46 -5.65 3.76
CA TYR A 132 5.09 -4.87 2.70
C TYR A 132 6.41 -4.29 3.23
N ASP A 133 7.50 -4.49 2.50
CA ASP A 133 8.80 -3.96 2.86
C ASP A 133 8.97 -2.54 2.30
N LEU A 134 8.66 -1.53 3.12
CA LEU A 134 8.86 -0.11 2.78
C LEU A 134 10.34 0.24 2.51
N ASN A 135 11.29 -0.63 2.91
CA ASN A 135 12.71 -0.38 2.65
C ASN A 135 13.07 -0.51 1.16
N ARG A 136 12.23 -1.18 0.36
CA ARG A 136 12.41 -1.28 -1.09
C ARG A 136 11.92 -0.07 -1.87
N HIS A 137 11.46 0.99 -1.19
CA HIS A 137 10.90 2.20 -1.82
C HIS A 137 9.70 1.94 -2.73
N ASP A 138 8.97 0.85 -2.49
CA ASP A 138 7.79 0.48 -3.28
C ASP A 138 6.58 1.36 -2.93
N ALA A 139 6.64 2.10 -1.81
CA ALA A 139 5.63 3.08 -1.40
C ALA A 139 6.25 4.28 -0.67
N ASP A 140 5.61 5.45 -0.79
CA ASP A 140 6.02 6.68 -0.12
C ASP A 140 5.47 6.73 1.31
N ILE A 141 4.22 6.30 1.48
CA ILE A 141 3.50 6.27 2.76
C ILE A 141 2.83 4.91 2.95
N ALA A 142 2.88 4.40 4.17
CA ALA A 142 2.08 3.26 4.61
C ALA A 142 1.08 3.68 5.68
N ILE A 143 -0.19 3.30 5.51
CA ILE A 143 -1.20 3.38 6.58
C ILE A 143 -1.62 1.94 6.86
N ARG A 144 -1.08 1.37 7.94
CA ARG A 144 -1.19 -0.08 8.21
C ARG A 144 -1.19 -0.41 9.69
N PRO A 145 -1.81 -1.53 10.10
CA PRO A 145 -1.57 -2.11 11.41
C PRO A 145 -0.12 -2.55 11.56
N SER A 146 0.53 -2.20 12.66
CA SER A 146 1.87 -2.66 13.02
C SER A 146 2.06 -2.62 14.52
N ASN A 147 2.76 -3.61 15.09
CA ASN A 147 3.15 -3.61 16.50
C ASN A 147 4.63 -3.24 16.71
N SER A 148 5.40 -3.20 15.63
CA SER A 148 6.83 -2.88 15.65
C SER A 148 7.21 -2.23 14.31
N PRO A 149 7.03 -0.92 14.16
CA PRO A 149 7.53 -0.21 12.99
C PRO A 149 9.04 -0.39 12.87
N ASN A 150 9.53 -0.58 11.63
CA ASN A 150 10.95 -0.70 11.35
C ASN A 150 11.69 0.60 11.75
N GLU A 151 12.90 0.49 12.30
CA GLU A 151 13.73 1.62 12.78
C GLU A 151 14.06 2.66 11.67
N ASN A 152 14.07 2.24 10.41
CA ASN A 152 14.31 3.13 9.27
C ASN A 152 13.09 3.97 8.88
N LEU A 153 11.93 3.66 9.45
CA LEU A 153 10.70 4.37 9.20
C LEU A 153 10.44 5.43 10.27
N VAL A 154 9.88 6.53 9.85
CA VAL A 154 9.34 7.55 10.76
C VAL A 154 7.84 7.62 10.59
N GLY A 155 7.12 7.85 11.70
CA GLY A 155 5.68 7.91 11.60
C GLY A 155 5.00 8.27 12.89
N ARG A 156 3.69 8.23 12.85
CA ARG A 156 2.80 8.57 13.96
C ARG A 156 1.78 7.45 14.16
N GLN A 157 1.60 7.04 15.39
CA GLN A 157 0.53 6.15 15.80
C GLN A 157 -0.82 6.88 15.74
N ILE A 158 -1.79 6.29 15.09
CA ILE A 158 -3.13 6.84 14.92
C ILE A 158 -4.03 6.39 16.07
N ALA A 159 -4.24 5.06 16.21
CA ALA A 159 -5.11 4.48 17.21
C ALA A 159 -4.79 3.00 17.44
N PRO A 160 -5.14 2.42 18.58
CA PRO A 160 -5.21 0.97 18.72
C PRO A 160 -6.40 0.42 17.92
N ILE A 161 -6.21 -0.73 17.26
CA ILE A 161 -7.26 -1.47 16.57
C ILE A 161 -7.67 -2.65 17.44
N ARG A 162 -8.91 -2.68 17.90
CA ARG A 162 -9.46 -3.80 18.65
C ARG A 162 -10.11 -4.83 17.74
N SER A 163 -10.08 -6.09 18.16
CA SER A 163 -10.65 -7.22 17.44
C SER A 163 -11.78 -7.85 18.24
N VAL A 164 -12.80 -8.34 17.54
CA VAL A 164 -14.02 -8.90 18.12
C VAL A 164 -14.42 -10.18 17.41
N VAL A 165 -15.17 -11.05 18.08
CA VAL A 165 -15.90 -12.14 17.42
C VAL A 165 -17.14 -11.56 16.74
N CYS A 166 -17.36 -11.96 15.49
CA CYS A 166 -18.48 -11.48 14.69
C CYS A 166 -19.25 -12.64 14.06
N ALA A 167 -20.55 -12.39 13.84
CA ALA A 167 -21.43 -13.23 13.03
C ALA A 167 -22.49 -12.38 12.35
N ALA A 168 -23.27 -12.95 11.44
CA ALA A 168 -24.46 -12.27 10.95
C ALA A 168 -25.49 -12.07 12.06
N LYS A 169 -26.27 -10.99 11.99
CA LYS A 169 -27.37 -10.69 12.93
C LYS A 169 -28.32 -11.89 13.06
N GLY A 170 -28.66 -12.25 14.28
CA GLY A 170 -29.54 -13.38 14.57
C GLY A 170 -28.84 -14.73 14.75
N MET A 171 -27.52 -14.83 14.55
CA MET A 171 -26.77 -16.03 14.92
C MET A 171 -26.49 -16.03 16.42
N SER A 172 -26.54 -17.25 17.03
CA SER A 172 -26.25 -17.45 18.47
C SER A 172 -24.75 -17.28 18.78
N ASP A 173 -24.41 -17.15 20.08
CA ASP A 173 -22.99 -17.16 20.53
C ASP A 173 -22.29 -18.47 20.13
N PRO A 174 -21.08 -18.41 19.53
CA PRO A 174 -20.32 -19.60 19.11
C PRO A 174 -19.98 -20.55 20.27
N LYS A 175 -19.93 -20.07 21.53
CA LYS A 175 -19.74 -20.91 22.72
C LYS A 175 -20.92 -21.86 22.98
N GLY A 176 -22.11 -21.50 22.53
CA GLY A 176 -23.33 -22.29 22.64
C GLY A 176 -23.77 -22.99 21.36
N GLY A 177 -23.08 -22.77 20.25
CA GLY A 177 -23.46 -23.27 18.93
C GLY A 177 -22.29 -23.87 18.14
N ASN A 178 -22.57 -24.92 17.35
CA ASN A 178 -21.63 -25.56 16.45
C ASN A 178 -21.59 -24.89 15.07
N GLY A 179 -21.69 -23.57 15.01
CA GLY A 179 -21.65 -22.85 13.74
C GLY A 179 -20.26 -22.85 13.08
N PRO A 180 -20.20 -22.83 11.76
CA PRO A 180 -18.94 -22.85 11.03
C PRO A 180 -18.17 -21.55 11.22
N TRP A 181 -16.84 -21.65 11.16
CA TRP A 181 -15.96 -20.50 11.18
C TRP A 181 -15.45 -20.16 9.78
N ILE A 182 -15.22 -18.89 9.58
CA ILE A 182 -14.53 -18.33 8.43
C ILE A 182 -13.24 -17.71 8.95
N THR A 183 -12.10 -18.06 8.38
CA THR A 183 -10.80 -17.60 8.86
C THR A 183 -9.87 -17.24 7.71
N CYS A 184 -8.67 -16.79 8.05
CA CYS A 184 -7.63 -16.54 7.06
C CYS A 184 -7.05 -17.85 6.53
N ASP A 185 -6.52 -17.79 5.30
CA ASP A 185 -5.70 -18.87 4.74
C ASP A 185 -4.26 -18.82 5.25
N GLU A 186 -3.40 -19.68 4.71
CA GLU A 186 -2.00 -19.82 5.13
C GLU A 186 -1.20 -18.51 4.98
N SER A 187 -1.54 -17.66 4.02
CA SER A 187 -0.82 -16.40 3.77
C SER A 187 -1.00 -15.39 4.90
N LEU A 188 -2.10 -15.48 5.65
CA LEU A 188 -2.44 -14.64 6.79
C LEU A 188 -2.60 -15.44 8.10
N ALA A 189 -2.16 -16.70 8.16
CA ALA A 189 -2.26 -17.53 9.36
C ALA A 189 -1.50 -16.97 10.58
N HIS A 190 -0.52 -16.11 10.33
CA HIS A 190 0.31 -15.46 11.35
C HIS A 190 -0.38 -14.28 12.07
N ILE A 191 -1.50 -13.75 11.54
CA ILE A 191 -2.19 -12.64 12.21
C ILE A 191 -2.83 -13.07 13.53
N LYS A 192 -2.82 -12.16 14.51
CA LYS A 192 -3.32 -12.45 15.88
C LYS A 192 -4.74 -13.03 15.89
N ALA A 193 -5.62 -12.53 15.03
CA ALA A 193 -7.00 -12.99 14.91
C ALA A 193 -7.11 -14.48 14.50
N ALA A 194 -6.30 -14.91 13.52
CA ALA A 194 -6.27 -16.32 13.08
C ALA A 194 -5.68 -17.22 14.16
N VAL A 195 -4.55 -16.83 14.75
CA VAL A 195 -3.90 -17.56 15.85
C VAL A 195 -4.84 -17.71 17.06
N TRP A 196 -5.53 -16.62 17.44
CA TRP A 196 -6.48 -16.65 18.56
C TRP A 196 -7.64 -17.61 18.29
N ARG A 197 -8.23 -17.53 17.08
CA ARG A 197 -9.32 -18.45 16.68
C ARG A 197 -8.87 -19.91 16.78
N ASP A 198 -7.71 -20.24 16.23
CA ASP A 198 -7.20 -21.61 16.22
C ASP A 198 -6.88 -22.11 17.65
N LYS A 199 -6.47 -21.23 18.55
CA LYS A 199 -6.25 -21.58 19.96
C LYS A 199 -7.54 -21.85 20.73
N HIS A 200 -8.63 -21.09 20.49
CA HIS A 200 -9.84 -21.12 21.30
C HIS A 200 -10.98 -21.95 20.71
N TYR A 201 -10.92 -22.21 19.38
CA TYR A 201 -11.97 -22.89 18.62
C TYR A 201 -11.40 -23.91 17.63
N HIS A 202 -10.26 -24.56 17.97
CA HIS A 202 -9.57 -25.50 17.09
C HIS A 202 -10.44 -26.68 16.67
N ASP A 203 -11.34 -27.15 17.55
CA ASP A 203 -12.24 -28.29 17.30
C ASP A 203 -13.45 -27.90 16.44
N GLN A 204 -13.69 -26.61 16.23
CA GLN A 204 -14.84 -26.18 15.45
C GLN A 204 -14.54 -26.14 13.95
N HIS A 205 -15.54 -26.52 13.17
CA HIS A 205 -15.45 -26.61 11.72
C HIS A 205 -15.11 -25.25 11.08
N VAL A 206 -14.11 -25.25 10.19
CA VAL A 206 -13.79 -24.12 9.32
C VAL A 206 -14.43 -24.36 7.96
N ALA A 207 -15.47 -23.61 7.62
CA ALA A 207 -16.15 -23.76 6.35
C ALA A 207 -15.39 -23.09 5.18
N MET A 208 -14.72 -21.94 5.44
CA MET A 208 -14.07 -21.17 4.39
C MET A 208 -12.79 -20.50 4.90
N ARG A 209 -11.82 -20.32 4.00
CA ARG A 209 -10.57 -19.60 4.22
C ARG A 209 -10.37 -18.55 3.13
N SER A 210 -9.78 -17.41 3.49
CA SER A 210 -9.47 -16.34 2.55
C SER A 210 -8.15 -15.65 2.89
N ASN A 211 -7.47 -15.13 1.87
CA ASN A 211 -6.28 -14.27 1.99
C ASN A 211 -6.63 -12.79 2.23
N SER A 212 -7.86 -12.49 2.57
CA SER A 212 -8.36 -11.13 2.78
C SER A 212 -9.39 -11.12 3.91
N LEU A 213 -9.14 -10.30 4.95
CA LEU A 213 -10.10 -10.08 6.04
C LEU A 213 -11.37 -9.37 5.52
N LEU A 214 -11.27 -8.56 4.47
CA LEU A 214 -12.44 -7.96 3.84
C LEU A 214 -13.35 -9.04 3.24
N ASN A 215 -12.79 -10.05 2.58
CA ASN A 215 -13.57 -11.17 2.08
C ASN A 215 -14.16 -12.01 3.21
N VAL A 216 -13.40 -12.22 4.30
CA VAL A 216 -13.92 -12.88 5.51
C VAL A 216 -15.13 -12.11 6.05
N ALA A 217 -15.04 -10.78 6.18
CA ALA A 217 -16.17 -9.95 6.63
C ALA A 217 -17.38 -10.04 5.70
N ARG A 218 -17.18 -10.05 4.38
CA ARG A 218 -18.26 -10.23 3.40
C ARG A 218 -18.99 -11.57 3.56
N LEU A 219 -18.23 -12.65 3.80
CA LEU A 219 -18.79 -13.97 4.02
C LEU A 219 -19.58 -14.03 5.35
N VAL A 220 -19.07 -13.39 6.42
CA VAL A 220 -19.80 -13.23 7.68
C VAL A 220 -21.09 -12.45 7.46
N ASN A 221 -21.02 -11.32 6.75
CA ASN A 221 -22.20 -10.50 6.42
C ASN A 221 -23.28 -11.27 5.63
N ALA A 222 -22.86 -12.23 4.81
CA ALA A 222 -23.74 -13.13 4.07
C ALA A 222 -24.32 -14.28 4.93
N GLY A 223 -23.93 -14.40 6.21
CA GLY A 223 -24.42 -15.43 7.11
C GLY A 223 -23.67 -16.75 7.05
N ALA A 224 -22.47 -16.79 6.47
CA ALA A 224 -21.75 -18.05 6.28
C ALA A 224 -21.08 -18.61 7.54
N GLY A 225 -21.01 -17.84 8.64
CA GLY A 225 -20.44 -18.30 9.90
C GLY A 225 -19.84 -17.20 10.77
N TYR A 226 -18.98 -17.61 11.71
CA TYR A 226 -18.29 -16.73 12.66
C TYR A 226 -16.90 -16.35 12.17
N ALA A 227 -16.42 -15.18 12.56
CA ALA A 227 -15.04 -14.78 12.36
C ALA A 227 -14.53 -13.86 13.47
N VAL A 228 -13.21 -13.70 13.55
CA VAL A 228 -12.57 -12.64 14.34
C VAL A 228 -12.20 -11.51 13.38
N LEU A 229 -12.78 -10.35 13.61
CA LEU A 229 -12.60 -9.17 12.74
C LEU A 229 -12.14 -7.95 13.55
N PRO A 230 -11.41 -7.00 12.93
CA PRO A 230 -11.24 -5.67 13.50
C PRO A 230 -12.58 -4.98 13.69
N MET A 231 -12.77 -4.25 14.81
CA MET A 231 -14.01 -3.57 15.14
C MET A 231 -14.47 -2.64 14.00
N PHE A 232 -13.60 -1.79 13.50
CA PHE A 232 -13.91 -0.84 12.42
C PHE A 232 -14.41 -1.53 11.13
N LEU A 233 -13.99 -2.79 10.91
CA LEU A 233 -14.42 -3.55 9.74
C LEU A 233 -15.79 -4.20 9.98
N ALA A 234 -16.04 -4.66 11.20
CA ALA A 234 -17.37 -5.19 11.56
C ALA A 234 -18.44 -4.11 11.43
N ASP A 235 -18.16 -2.90 11.90
CA ASP A 235 -19.07 -1.74 11.85
C ASP A 235 -19.35 -1.24 10.41
N ALA A 236 -18.49 -1.59 9.45
CA ALA A 236 -18.67 -1.23 8.05
C ALA A 236 -19.74 -2.08 7.31
N PHE A 237 -20.36 -3.06 7.99
CA PHE A 237 -21.35 -3.96 7.40
C PHE A 237 -22.64 -4.00 8.19
N ASP A 238 -23.76 -3.77 7.51
CA ASP A 238 -25.08 -3.66 8.15
C ASP A 238 -25.57 -4.95 8.79
N ASN A 239 -25.19 -6.13 8.28
CA ASN A 239 -25.68 -7.42 8.77
C ASN A 239 -24.65 -8.14 9.68
N ILE A 240 -23.58 -7.49 10.09
CA ILE A 240 -22.65 -8.04 11.07
C ILE A 240 -23.06 -7.60 12.47
N ALA A 241 -23.03 -8.54 13.39
CA ALA A 241 -23.18 -8.33 14.83
C ALA A 241 -21.91 -8.72 15.54
N VAL A 242 -21.48 -7.90 16.50
CA VAL A 242 -20.40 -8.21 17.45
C VAL A 242 -20.96 -9.15 18.53
N ILE A 243 -20.18 -10.19 18.86
CA ILE A 243 -20.53 -11.17 19.89
C ILE A 243 -19.54 -11.03 21.05
N GLY A 244 -20.05 -10.61 22.20
CA GLY A 244 -19.24 -10.34 23.40
C GLY A 244 -18.43 -9.06 23.29
N ASP A 245 -17.39 -8.98 24.12
CA ASP A 245 -16.49 -7.85 24.22
C ASP A 245 -15.30 -7.96 23.27
N ALA A 246 -14.56 -6.86 23.14
CA ALA A 246 -13.28 -6.88 22.44
C ALA A 246 -12.31 -7.89 23.09
N ILE A 247 -11.58 -8.60 22.23
CA ILE A 247 -10.70 -9.69 22.68
C ILE A 247 -9.38 -9.09 23.18
N ASP A 248 -9.11 -9.31 24.47
CA ASP A 248 -7.87 -8.82 25.10
C ASP A 248 -6.62 -9.44 24.45
N GLY A 249 -5.60 -8.62 24.28
CA GLY A 249 -4.30 -9.03 23.73
C GLY A 249 -4.25 -9.19 22.19
N LEU A 250 -5.37 -8.97 21.48
CA LEU A 250 -5.40 -8.94 20.02
C LEU A 250 -5.15 -7.56 19.41
N ASP A 251 -5.00 -6.54 20.24
CA ASP A 251 -4.82 -5.17 19.77
C ASP A 251 -3.61 -5.03 18.86
N ASN A 252 -3.79 -4.28 17.80
CA ASN A 252 -2.73 -3.82 16.90
C ASN A 252 -2.78 -2.30 16.83
N ASP A 253 -1.63 -1.67 16.66
CA ASP A 253 -1.59 -0.23 16.47
C ASP A 253 -1.72 0.14 14.99
N LEU A 254 -2.60 1.08 14.68
CA LEU A 254 -2.65 1.70 13.36
C LEU A 254 -1.60 2.80 13.27
N TRP A 255 -0.74 2.71 12.29
CA TRP A 255 0.33 3.67 12.04
C TRP A 255 0.20 4.31 10.66
N MET A 256 0.64 5.57 10.59
CA MET A 256 1.04 6.22 9.35
C MET A 256 2.57 6.30 9.35
N LEU A 257 3.20 5.60 8.42
CA LEU A 257 4.65 5.44 8.32
C LEU A 257 5.16 5.92 6.97
N MET A 258 6.39 6.45 6.94
CA MET A 258 7.10 6.82 5.73
C MET A 258 8.60 6.64 5.91
N HIS A 259 9.38 6.57 4.83
CA HIS A 259 10.83 6.61 4.93
C HIS A 259 11.27 8.00 5.39
N ARG A 260 12.33 8.06 6.21
CA ARG A 260 12.84 9.32 6.79
C ARG A 260 13.16 10.37 5.73
N ASP A 261 13.72 9.96 4.59
CA ASP A 261 14.12 10.86 3.50
C ASP A 261 12.92 11.50 2.78
N LEU A 262 11.74 10.89 2.88
CA LEU A 262 10.52 11.39 2.24
C LEU A 262 9.77 12.44 3.08
N LYS A 263 10.16 12.62 4.36
CA LYS A 263 9.48 13.54 5.30
C LYS A 263 9.46 15.00 4.81
N SER A 264 10.50 15.43 4.08
CA SER A 264 10.63 16.79 3.55
C SER A 264 10.04 16.96 2.15
N VAL A 265 9.62 15.88 1.49
CA VAL A 265 9.06 15.91 0.14
C VAL A 265 7.68 16.58 0.17
N PRO A 266 7.45 17.68 -0.57
CA PRO A 266 6.24 18.52 -0.42
C PRO A 266 4.92 17.76 -0.60
N ARG A 267 4.81 16.86 -1.59
CA ARG A 267 3.59 16.08 -1.82
C ARG A 267 3.33 15.05 -0.71
N VAL A 268 4.39 14.41 -0.19
CA VAL A 268 4.30 13.43 0.90
C VAL A 268 3.88 14.12 2.20
N ARG A 269 4.45 15.31 2.45
CA ARG A 269 4.08 16.14 3.58
C ARG A 269 2.63 16.61 3.49
N ALA A 270 2.20 17.13 2.33
CA ALA A 270 0.82 17.56 2.12
C ALA A 270 -0.17 16.41 2.37
N PHE A 271 0.14 15.20 1.88
CA PHE A 271 -0.67 14.01 2.13
C PHE A 271 -0.71 13.66 3.63
N SER A 272 0.44 13.60 4.27
CA SER A 272 0.53 13.25 5.70
C SER A 272 -0.20 14.27 6.60
N ASP A 273 -0.02 15.56 6.32
CA ASP A 273 -0.62 16.64 7.13
C ASP A 273 -2.14 16.72 6.91
N PHE A 274 -2.64 16.31 5.74
CA PHE A 274 -4.07 16.22 5.46
C PHE A 274 -4.72 14.97 6.09
N MET A 275 -4.11 13.80 5.91
CA MET A 275 -4.69 12.52 6.31
C MET A 275 -4.58 12.24 7.82
N PHE A 276 -3.45 12.59 8.45
CA PHE A 276 -3.22 12.23 9.86
C PHE A 276 -4.29 12.77 10.82
N PRO A 277 -4.64 14.06 10.83
CA PRO A 277 -5.66 14.58 11.75
C PRO A 277 -7.04 13.96 11.49
N ARG A 278 -7.40 13.67 10.25
CA ARG A 278 -8.66 13.01 9.88
C ARG A 278 -8.74 11.59 10.41
N LEU A 279 -7.67 10.82 10.25
CA LEU A 279 -7.60 9.47 10.81
C LEU A 279 -7.57 9.47 12.33
N LYS A 280 -6.90 10.44 12.94
CA LYS A 280 -6.87 10.61 14.41
C LYS A 280 -8.27 10.93 14.96
N ALA A 281 -9.06 11.73 14.25
CA ALA A 281 -10.45 12.02 14.62
C ALA A 281 -11.36 10.78 14.55
N LYS A 282 -11.01 9.78 13.74
CA LYS A 282 -11.71 8.49 13.64
C LYS A 282 -11.21 7.43 14.65
N ALA A 283 -10.40 7.81 15.65
CA ALA A 283 -9.81 6.87 16.61
C ALA A 283 -10.85 5.98 17.33
N ALA A 284 -12.04 6.53 17.60
CA ALA A 284 -13.15 5.78 18.22
C ALA A 284 -13.61 4.57 17.39
N LEU A 285 -13.62 4.66 16.06
CA LEU A 285 -14.00 3.53 15.17
C LEU A 285 -13.07 2.31 15.38
N PHE A 286 -11.78 2.55 15.65
CA PHE A 286 -10.81 1.48 15.82
C PHE A 286 -10.89 0.85 17.21
N ALA A 287 -11.29 1.64 18.22
CA ALA A 287 -11.40 1.21 19.61
C ALA A 287 -12.77 0.60 19.94
N GLY A 288 -13.79 0.84 19.11
CA GLY A 288 -15.16 0.37 19.37
C GLY A 288 -15.84 1.11 20.53
N THR A 289 -15.57 2.42 20.67
CA THR A 289 -16.14 3.27 21.75
C THR A 289 -16.97 4.39 21.16
#